data_dce67978bd06aafb3bd70d79fe40bff2
#
_entry.id   dce67978bd06aafb3bd70d79fe40bff2
#
_cell.length_a   1.000
_cell.length_b   1.000
_cell.length_c   1.000
_cell.angle_alpha   90.00
_cell.angle_beta   90.00
_cell.angle_gamma   90.00
#
_symmetry.space_group_name_H-M   'P 1'
#
loop_
_entity.id
_entity.type
_entity.pdbx_description
1 polymer ?
#
loop_
_entity_poly.entity_id
_entity_poly.type
_entity_poly.pdbx_seq_one_letter_code
_entity_poly.pdbx_strand_id
1 'polypeptide(L)'
;MPIIFIEREEEVIRALHLASFNGNIGDIANHVGFWNLFKKYVTNDVEVTYLEIREYYKSWNLRQFDDSFADLVNRYDLLVIGGGNFFDVKWDYSTTGTTLNISDEILRKIHIPIVFNGLGVDYSPNMCLAKVKDCFGSFIKYLDSRSDKFLVSVRNDDSKMLLDQFFDGSSLKNIIQIPDGGFFTSAGEYRHPEIPDDKTVIAINTVRDRMEDRWGDKESYNQYCNEFSLFIDKAISRNPNLHFVFVPHIPSDLQAISDVLNAVQDYNCRRNITIAPYLNGIATPGEYLVDLYRKSAVADGMRYHSNICSIAMHTPTIGIVTLKKHVELYRNIGMDDRLFNVNENSFSEKLYERLIWSIENRDLLTEQNALLVRKLEQKSVEYYEKIAQLLYGKVL
;
A
#
# COMPACT_ATOMS: atom_id res chain seq x y z
N MET A 1 49.83 8.09 -14.48
CA MET A 1 48.82 8.07 -15.54
C MET A 1 47.59 8.75 -14.97
N PRO A 2 47.05 9.79 -15.59
CA PRO A 2 45.83 10.41 -15.11
C PRO A 2 44.66 9.44 -15.35
N ILE A 3 43.86 9.21 -14.33
CA ILE A 3 42.59 8.48 -14.42
C ILE A 3 41.65 9.40 -15.21
N ILE A 4 41.36 9.02 -16.45
CA ILE A 4 40.35 9.68 -17.26
C ILE A 4 39.01 9.23 -16.68
N PHE A 5 38.36 10.08 -15.91
CA PHE A 5 36.93 9.96 -15.64
C PHE A 5 36.23 10.23 -16.98
N ILE A 6 35.73 9.17 -17.61
CA ILE A 6 34.76 9.33 -18.69
C ILE A 6 33.48 9.78 -17.98
N GLU A 7 33.20 11.07 -17.98
CA GLU A 7 31.85 11.57 -17.75
C GLU A 7 30.95 10.94 -18.82
N ARG A 8 30.23 9.89 -18.47
CA ARG A 8 29.04 9.50 -19.23
C ARG A 8 28.06 10.66 -19.05
N GLU A 9 27.63 11.29 -20.13
CA GLU A 9 26.39 12.05 -20.10
C GLU A 9 25.35 11.12 -19.50
N GLU A 10 24.78 11.48 -18.35
CA GLU A 10 23.77 10.69 -17.67
C GLU A 10 22.52 10.72 -18.56
N GLU A 11 22.33 9.70 -19.37
CA GLU A 11 21.12 9.55 -20.17
C GLU A 11 19.93 9.41 -19.23
N VAL A 12 18.92 10.26 -19.42
CA VAL A 12 17.67 10.22 -18.65
C VAL A 12 16.99 8.89 -18.86
N ILE A 13 16.77 8.13 -17.80
CA ILE A 13 16.04 6.84 -17.83
C ILE A 13 14.55 7.12 -18.10
N ARG A 14 14.03 6.62 -19.20
CA ARG A 14 12.60 6.67 -19.51
C ARG A 14 11.94 5.40 -18.97
N ALA A 15 11.21 5.53 -17.87
CA ALA A 15 10.53 4.41 -17.23
C ALA A 15 9.03 4.39 -17.56
N LEU A 16 8.50 3.21 -17.91
CA LEU A 16 7.06 2.96 -17.97
C LEU A 16 6.63 2.28 -16.66
N HIS A 17 5.71 2.89 -15.93
CA HIS A 17 5.18 2.32 -14.68
C HIS A 17 3.75 1.83 -14.90
N LEU A 18 3.56 0.52 -14.92
CA LEU A 18 2.27 -0.17 -15.03
C LEU A 18 1.74 -0.49 -13.65
N ALA A 19 0.76 0.23 -13.18
CA ALA A 19 0.16 0.05 -11.86
C ALA A 19 -1.23 0.69 -11.76
N SER A 20 -1.80 0.69 -10.56
CA SER A 20 -3.07 1.30 -10.24
C SER A 20 -2.86 2.74 -9.76
N PHE A 21 -3.25 3.72 -10.58
CA PHE A 21 -3.02 5.14 -10.29
C PHE A 21 -4.29 5.90 -9.88
N ASN A 22 -5.46 5.30 -10.06
CA ASN A 22 -6.74 5.96 -9.84
C ASN A 22 -7.52 5.31 -8.69
N GLY A 23 -8.10 6.15 -7.82
CA GLY A 23 -9.12 5.74 -6.87
C GLY A 23 -8.68 4.92 -5.65
N ASN A 24 -7.38 4.80 -5.39
CA ASN A 24 -6.83 4.21 -4.18
C ASN A 24 -5.56 4.95 -3.73
N ILE A 25 -5.67 5.69 -2.66
CA ILE A 25 -4.57 6.51 -2.12
C ILE A 25 -3.38 5.65 -1.68
N GLY A 26 -3.66 4.44 -1.19
CA GLY A 26 -2.60 3.52 -0.76
C GLY A 26 -1.69 3.08 -1.90
N ASP A 27 -2.27 2.79 -3.06
CA ASP A 27 -1.47 2.43 -4.25
C ASP A 27 -0.60 3.62 -4.66
N ILE A 28 -1.17 4.84 -4.66
CA ILE A 28 -0.43 6.07 -4.99
C ILE A 28 0.74 6.29 -4.02
N ALA A 29 0.51 6.16 -2.70
CA ALA A 29 1.56 6.31 -1.69
C ALA A 29 2.72 5.30 -1.92
N ASN A 30 2.39 4.05 -2.29
CA ASN A 30 3.39 3.05 -2.63
C ASN A 30 4.24 3.48 -3.83
N HIS A 31 3.61 4.02 -4.88
CA HIS A 31 4.33 4.48 -6.09
C HIS A 31 5.22 5.69 -5.82
N VAL A 32 4.72 6.66 -5.05
CA VAL A 32 5.52 7.83 -4.63
C VAL A 32 6.76 7.38 -3.87
N GLY A 33 6.59 6.49 -2.88
CA GLY A 33 7.71 6.00 -2.09
C GLY A 33 8.71 5.17 -2.90
N PHE A 34 8.25 4.35 -3.86
CA PHE A 34 9.15 3.66 -4.79
C PHE A 34 10.04 4.65 -5.55
N TRP A 35 9.45 5.67 -6.16
CA TRP A 35 10.21 6.64 -6.95
C TRP A 35 11.08 7.56 -6.09
N ASN A 36 10.71 7.85 -4.83
CA ASN A 36 11.57 8.56 -3.90
C ASN A 36 12.87 7.79 -3.64
N LEU A 37 12.77 6.48 -3.37
CA LEU A 37 13.97 5.66 -3.15
C LEU A 37 14.71 5.35 -4.45
N PHE A 38 14.03 5.20 -5.58
CA PHE A 38 14.68 5.06 -6.88
C PHE A 38 15.55 6.27 -7.20
N LYS A 39 15.03 7.48 -7.02
CA LYS A 39 15.78 8.72 -7.21
C LYS A 39 16.97 8.83 -6.25
N LYS A 40 16.84 8.31 -5.06
CA LYS A 40 17.89 8.38 -4.04
C LYS A 40 19.02 7.37 -4.26
N TYR A 41 18.71 6.16 -4.73
CA TYR A 41 19.67 5.03 -4.74
C TYR A 41 20.01 4.51 -6.14
N VAL A 42 19.26 4.88 -7.18
CA VAL A 42 19.52 4.45 -8.57
C VAL A 42 19.98 5.62 -9.42
N THR A 43 19.08 6.55 -9.72
CA THR A 43 19.39 7.82 -10.40
C THR A 43 18.29 8.83 -10.19
N ASN A 44 18.66 10.11 -10.08
CA ASN A 44 17.69 11.20 -10.05
C ASN A 44 17.17 11.56 -11.45
N ASP A 45 17.92 11.19 -12.51
CA ASP A 45 17.60 11.46 -13.92
C ASP A 45 16.66 10.38 -14.47
N VAL A 46 15.38 10.46 -14.10
CA VAL A 46 14.33 9.54 -14.53
C VAL A 46 13.06 10.30 -14.92
N GLU A 47 12.53 9.96 -16.10
CA GLU A 47 11.21 10.37 -16.58
C GLU A 47 10.25 9.19 -16.50
N VAL A 48 9.13 9.37 -15.80
CA VAL A 48 8.16 8.29 -15.56
C VAL A 48 6.89 8.53 -16.34
N THR A 49 6.52 7.59 -17.19
CA THR A 49 5.21 7.50 -17.81
C THR A 49 4.34 6.52 -17.05
N TYR A 50 3.14 6.93 -16.66
CA TYR A 50 2.20 6.11 -15.90
C TYR A 50 1.19 5.43 -16.85
N LEU A 51 0.96 4.12 -16.64
CA LEU A 51 0.03 3.31 -17.40
C LEU A 51 -0.91 2.60 -16.42
N GLU A 52 -2.21 2.91 -16.49
CA GLU A 52 -3.23 2.36 -15.58
C GLU A 52 -3.46 0.87 -15.87
N ILE A 53 -3.11 0.00 -14.92
CA ILE A 53 -3.23 -1.45 -15.08
C ILE A 53 -4.67 -1.94 -15.21
N ARG A 54 -5.65 -1.20 -14.65
CA ARG A 54 -7.07 -1.59 -14.74
C ARG A 54 -7.61 -1.55 -16.16
N GLU A 55 -6.95 -0.80 -17.07
CA GLU A 55 -7.28 -0.83 -18.50
C GLU A 55 -7.06 -2.22 -19.11
N TYR A 56 -6.20 -3.05 -18.50
CA TYR A 56 -5.89 -4.42 -18.91
C TYR A 56 -6.75 -5.47 -18.18
N TYR A 57 -7.56 -5.07 -17.19
CA TYR A 57 -8.43 -6.00 -16.48
C TYR A 57 -9.59 -6.44 -17.35
N LYS A 58 -9.99 -7.70 -17.19
CA LYS A 58 -11.16 -8.26 -17.90
C LYS A 58 -12.43 -7.42 -17.70
N SER A 59 -12.56 -6.76 -16.54
CA SER A 59 -13.73 -5.94 -16.20
C SER A 59 -13.79 -4.63 -16.99
N TRP A 60 -12.64 -3.98 -17.25
CA TRP A 60 -12.60 -2.76 -18.06
C TRP A 60 -12.38 -3.07 -19.54
N ASN A 61 -11.52 -4.04 -19.87
CA ASN A 61 -11.25 -4.55 -21.22
C ASN A 61 -10.95 -3.44 -22.26
N LEU A 62 -10.15 -2.44 -21.85
CA LEU A 62 -9.77 -1.33 -22.71
C LEU A 62 -8.49 -1.62 -23.49
N ARG A 63 -7.60 -2.45 -22.91
CA ARG A 63 -6.32 -2.86 -23.50
C ARG A 63 -6.05 -4.34 -23.23
N GLN A 64 -5.10 -4.91 -23.96
CA GLN A 64 -4.67 -6.31 -23.78
C GLN A 64 -3.15 -6.38 -23.68
N PHE A 65 -2.64 -7.42 -23.00
CA PHE A 65 -1.21 -7.75 -23.00
C PHE A 65 -0.88 -8.54 -24.27
N ASP A 66 -0.79 -7.84 -25.38
CA ASP A 66 -0.50 -8.36 -26.72
C ASP A 66 0.77 -7.73 -27.32
N ASP A 67 1.00 -7.92 -28.62
CA ASP A 67 2.17 -7.38 -29.30
C ASP A 67 2.24 -5.85 -29.21
N SER A 68 1.11 -5.16 -29.23
CA SER A 68 1.08 -3.70 -29.09
C SER A 68 1.57 -3.23 -27.72
N PHE A 69 1.34 -4.03 -26.66
CA PHE A 69 1.91 -3.78 -25.34
C PHE A 69 3.44 -3.95 -25.35
N ALA A 70 3.95 -5.02 -25.97
CA ALA A 70 5.40 -5.23 -26.07
C ALA A 70 6.07 -4.11 -26.86
N ASP A 71 5.46 -3.68 -27.98
CA ASP A 71 5.95 -2.57 -28.79
C ASP A 71 5.95 -1.23 -28.02
N LEU A 72 4.92 -1.00 -27.20
CA LEU A 72 4.86 0.18 -26.33
C LEU A 72 5.99 0.16 -25.32
N VAL A 73 6.15 -0.97 -24.60
CA VAL A 73 7.16 -1.14 -23.55
C VAL A 73 8.57 -0.95 -24.09
N ASN A 74 8.86 -1.48 -25.26
CA ASN A 74 10.19 -1.41 -25.91
C ASN A 74 10.61 0.02 -26.34
N ARG A 75 9.76 1.02 -26.15
CA ARG A 75 10.10 2.45 -26.36
C ARG A 75 10.73 3.09 -25.12
N TYR A 76 10.78 2.38 -24.00
CA TYR A 76 11.30 2.80 -22.71
C TYR A 76 12.59 2.07 -22.38
N ASP A 77 13.23 2.45 -21.29
CA ASP A 77 14.48 1.86 -20.82
C ASP A 77 14.24 0.93 -19.63
N LEU A 78 13.08 1.07 -18.96
CA LEU A 78 12.67 0.29 -17.81
C LEU A 78 11.14 0.11 -17.79
N LEU A 79 10.67 -1.11 -17.54
CA LEU A 79 9.28 -1.38 -17.15
C LEU A 79 9.21 -1.67 -15.65
N VAL A 80 8.42 -0.90 -14.92
CA VAL A 80 8.06 -1.19 -13.52
C VAL A 80 6.61 -1.67 -13.48
N ILE A 81 6.37 -2.85 -12.92
CA ILE A 81 5.02 -3.40 -12.70
C ILE A 81 4.80 -3.46 -11.20
N GLY A 82 3.85 -2.71 -10.69
CA GLY A 82 3.45 -2.90 -9.29
C GLY A 82 3.47 -1.70 -8.42
N GLY A 83 3.54 -2.07 -7.17
CA GLY A 83 2.97 -1.49 -6.01
C GLY A 83 1.49 -1.85 -5.84
N GLY A 84 1.10 -3.12 -6.00
CA GLY A 84 -0.29 -3.55 -5.86
C GLY A 84 -0.43 -5.06 -5.62
N ASN A 85 -1.66 -5.51 -5.37
CA ASN A 85 -1.96 -6.93 -5.11
C ASN A 85 -2.16 -7.71 -6.42
N PHE A 86 -1.12 -7.77 -7.28
CA PHE A 86 -1.26 -8.32 -8.64
C PHE A 86 -0.91 -9.80 -8.76
N PHE A 87 -0.40 -10.42 -7.70
CA PHE A 87 -0.25 -11.88 -7.60
C PHE A 87 -1.45 -12.50 -6.86
N ASP A 88 -2.67 -12.10 -7.25
CA ASP A 88 -3.95 -12.60 -6.74
C ASP A 88 -4.36 -13.90 -7.48
N VAL A 89 -4.00 -15.05 -6.92
CA VAL A 89 -4.07 -16.38 -7.57
C VAL A 89 -5.50 -16.94 -7.56
N LYS A 90 -6.32 -16.50 -8.53
CA LYS A 90 -7.75 -16.87 -8.61
C LYS A 90 -8.38 -16.80 -10.01
N TRP A 91 -7.64 -16.30 -11.03
CA TRP A 91 -8.23 -16.00 -12.33
C TRP A 91 -8.01 -17.12 -13.34
N ASP A 92 -9.05 -17.89 -13.62
CA ASP A 92 -9.05 -19.06 -14.53
C ASP A 92 -8.90 -18.70 -16.01
N TYR A 93 -9.22 -17.47 -16.39
CA TYR A 93 -9.07 -16.94 -17.75
C TYR A 93 -7.65 -16.43 -18.03
N SER A 94 -6.87 -16.18 -16.97
CA SER A 94 -5.53 -15.61 -17.09
C SER A 94 -4.48 -16.67 -17.39
N THR A 95 -3.57 -16.37 -18.29
CA THR A 95 -2.42 -17.24 -18.61
C THR A 95 -1.45 -17.40 -17.44
N THR A 96 -1.45 -16.44 -16.51
CA THR A 96 -0.62 -16.46 -15.28
C THR A 96 -1.42 -16.90 -14.06
N GLY A 97 -2.74 -17.08 -14.18
CA GLY A 97 -3.63 -17.32 -13.04
C GLY A 97 -3.88 -16.10 -12.15
N THR A 98 -3.32 -14.92 -12.50
CA THR A 98 -3.41 -13.68 -11.72
C THR A 98 -4.02 -12.54 -12.53
N THR A 99 -4.20 -11.38 -11.91
CA THR A 99 -4.62 -10.14 -12.59
C THR A 99 -3.67 -9.75 -13.73
N LEU A 100 -2.37 -10.07 -13.63
CA LEU A 100 -1.38 -9.84 -14.69
C LEU A 100 -1.50 -10.92 -15.78
N ASN A 101 -2.47 -10.81 -16.66
CA ASN A 101 -2.69 -11.75 -17.76
C ASN A 101 -1.67 -11.56 -18.91
N ILE A 102 -0.38 -11.60 -18.58
CA ILE A 102 0.72 -11.43 -19.53
C ILE A 102 1.40 -12.77 -19.82
N SER A 103 1.35 -13.23 -21.06
CA SER A 103 1.97 -14.51 -21.44
C SER A 103 3.50 -14.44 -21.50
N ASP A 104 4.16 -15.60 -21.33
CA ASP A 104 5.59 -15.72 -21.52
C ASP A 104 6.02 -15.29 -22.94
N GLU A 105 5.16 -15.49 -23.95
CA GLU A 105 5.44 -15.06 -25.32
C GLU A 105 5.59 -13.55 -25.41
N ILE A 106 4.68 -12.79 -24.79
CA ILE A 106 4.74 -11.34 -24.76
C ILE A 106 5.95 -10.86 -23.93
N LEU A 107 6.20 -11.50 -22.78
CA LEU A 107 7.38 -11.17 -21.96
C LEU A 107 8.71 -11.38 -22.72
N ARG A 108 8.78 -12.36 -23.63
CA ARG A 108 9.99 -12.57 -24.46
C ARG A 108 10.19 -11.50 -25.52
N LYS A 109 9.12 -10.89 -26.03
CA LYS A 109 9.16 -9.79 -27.00
C LYS A 109 9.60 -8.45 -26.40
N ILE A 110 9.52 -8.32 -25.07
CA ILE A 110 10.06 -7.13 -24.37
C ILE A 110 11.57 -7.31 -24.22
N HIS A 111 12.35 -6.30 -24.61
CA HIS A 111 13.81 -6.37 -24.62
C HIS A 111 14.47 -5.61 -23.48
N ILE A 112 13.73 -4.75 -22.79
CA ILE A 112 14.21 -3.94 -21.67
C ILE A 112 14.06 -4.69 -20.33
N PRO A 113 14.77 -4.25 -19.28
CA PRO A 113 14.58 -4.73 -17.92
C PRO A 113 13.15 -4.57 -17.40
N ILE A 114 12.68 -5.53 -16.60
CA ILE A 114 11.36 -5.50 -15.97
C ILE A 114 11.51 -5.68 -14.47
N VAL A 115 10.99 -4.73 -13.71
CA VAL A 115 10.94 -4.77 -12.25
C VAL A 115 9.51 -5.02 -11.80
N PHE A 116 9.25 -6.17 -11.18
CA PHE A 116 8.01 -6.47 -10.46
C PHE A 116 8.19 -5.96 -9.02
N ASN A 117 7.61 -4.80 -8.73
CA ASN A 117 7.91 -4.05 -7.51
C ASN A 117 6.89 -4.31 -6.40
N GLY A 118 7.32 -4.91 -5.30
CA GLY A 118 6.55 -5.00 -4.06
C GLY A 118 5.15 -5.57 -4.25
N LEU A 119 5.01 -6.67 -5.01
CA LEU A 119 3.70 -7.23 -5.32
C LEU A 119 3.10 -7.96 -4.11
N GLY A 120 1.81 -7.72 -3.86
CA GLY A 120 1.04 -8.50 -2.92
C GLY A 120 0.66 -9.85 -3.51
N VAL A 121 0.76 -10.90 -2.71
CA VAL A 121 0.29 -12.25 -3.03
C VAL A 121 -1.02 -12.51 -2.29
N ASP A 122 -2.03 -13.02 -3.00
CA ASP A 122 -3.29 -13.48 -2.41
C ASP A 122 -3.57 -14.90 -2.92
N TYR A 123 -3.42 -15.88 -2.05
CA TYR A 123 -3.54 -17.29 -2.39
C TYR A 123 -4.30 -18.05 -1.31
N SER A 124 -5.37 -18.70 -1.71
CA SER A 124 -6.18 -19.58 -0.86
C SER A 124 -6.16 -21.01 -1.40
N PRO A 125 -5.39 -21.94 -0.79
CA PRO A 125 -5.21 -23.31 -1.30
C PRO A 125 -6.53 -24.04 -1.55
N ASN A 126 -7.52 -23.84 -0.68
CA ASN A 126 -8.81 -24.54 -0.73
C ASN A 126 -9.79 -23.97 -1.78
N MET A 127 -9.52 -22.78 -2.31
CA MET A 127 -10.38 -22.09 -3.27
C MET A 127 -9.75 -21.98 -4.68
N CYS A 128 -8.48 -22.34 -4.81
CA CYS A 128 -7.75 -22.21 -6.06
C CYS A 128 -7.91 -23.46 -6.92
N LEU A 129 -8.41 -23.29 -8.15
CA LEU A 129 -8.49 -24.36 -9.13
C LEU A 129 -7.10 -24.85 -9.52
N ALA A 130 -6.93 -26.15 -9.75
CA ALA A 130 -5.64 -26.76 -10.14
C ALA A 130 -5.02 -26.05 -11.36
N LYS A 131 -5.82 -25.76 -12.39
CA LYS A 131 -5.37 -25.02 -13.58
C LYS A 131 -4.75 -23.65 -13.22
N VAL A 132 -5.39 -22.88 -12.33
CA VAL A 132 -4.90 -21.56 -11.90
C VAL A 132 -3.59 -21.69 -11.16
N LYS A 133 -3.50 -22.72 -10.30
CA LYS A 133 -2.28 -23.08 -9.57
C LYS A 133 -1.12 -23.38 -10.53
N ASP A 134 -1.37 -24.19 -11.57
CA ASP A 134 -0.36 -24.57 -12.56
C ASP A 134 0.10 -23.36 -13.38
N CYS A 135 -0.83 -22.50 -13.81
CA CYS A 135 -0.52 -21.27 -14.53
C CYS A 135 0.38 -20.34 -13.70
N PHE A 136 0.00 -20.07 -12.44
CA PHE A 136 0.78 -19.22 -11.55
C PHE A 136 2.14 -19.83 -11.23
N GLY A 137 2.19 -21.14 -10.96
CA GLY A 137 3.44 -21.85 -10.70
C GLY A 137 4.41 -21.77 -11.86
N SER A 138 3.95 -21.93 -13.08
CA SER A 138 4.75 -21.81 -14.30
C SER A 138 5.25 -20.39 -14.49
N PHE A 139 4.37 -19.40 -14.33
CA PHE A 139 4.71 -17.98 -14.46
C PHE A 139 5.80 -17.55 -13.47
N ILE A 140 5.63 -17.85 -12.18
CA ILE A 140 6.62 -17.47 -11.16
C ILE A 140 7.98 -18.17 -11.39
N LYS A 141 7.97 -19.46 -11.75
CA LYS A 141 9.21 -20.18 -12.09
C LYS A 141 9.91 -19.56 -13.30
N TYR A 142 9.14 -19.13 -14.31
CA TYR A 142 9.71 -18.42 -15.45
C TYR A 142 10.38 -17.10 -15.03
N LEU A 143 9.72 -16.29 -14.21
CA LEU A 143 10.30 -15.05 -13.70
C LEU A 143 11.57 -15.32 -12.86
N ASP A 144 11.50 -16.29 -11.95
CA ASP A 144 12.64 -16.65 -11.07
C ASP A 144 13.86 -17.17 -11.86
N SER A 145 13.62 -17.83 -13.00
CA SER A 145 14.69 -18.37 -13.87
C SER A 145 15.43 -17.32 -14.70
N ARG A 146 14.90 -16.10 -14.80
CA ARG A 146 15.41 -15.04 -15.68
C ARG A 146 15.76 -13.78 -14.91
N SER A 147 16.59 -13.94 -13.88
CA SER A 147 17.09 -12.81 -13.07
C SER A 147 18.02 -11.85 -13.84
N ASP A 148 18.44 -12.24 -15.03
CA ASP A 148 19.14 -11.39 -15.99
C ASP A 148 18.23 -10.30 -16.60
N LYS A 149 16.92 -10.49 -16.54
CA LYS A 149 15.90 -9.62 -17.15
C LYS A 149 14.85 -9.15 -16.16
N PHE A 150 14.49 -9.99 -15.20
CA PHE A 150 13.43 -9.74 -14.23
C PHE A 150 13.99 -9.57 -12.82
N LEU A 151 13.67 -8.47 -12.18
CA LEU A 151 13.81 -8.32 -10.73
C LEU A 151 12.42 -8.43 -10.12
N VAL A 152 12.19 -9.45 -9.29
CA VAL A 152 10.87 -9.71 -8.71
C VAL A 152 10.93 -9.52 -7.21
N SER A 153 10.06 -8.67 -6.70
CA SER A 153 9.90 -8.48 -5.26
C SER A 153 8.45 -8.54 -4.82
N VAL A 154 8.25 -9.04 -3.60
CA VAL A 154 6.97 -9.06 -2.91
C VAL A 154 7.07 -8.22 -1.64
N ARG A 155 5.94 -7.70 -1.17
CA ARG A 155 5.92 -6.84 0.01
C ARG A 155 5.85 -7.63 1.32
N ASN A 156 6.07 -6.93 2.42
CA ASN A 156 6.14 -7.46 3.78
C ASN A 156 4.76 -7.61 4.46
N ASP A 157 3.79 -8.23 3.76
CA ASP A 157 2.41 -8.48 4.22
C ASP A 157 2.03 -9.97 4.19
N ASP A 158 2.98 -10.86 4.47
CA ASP A 158 2.93 -12.32 4.29
C ASP A 158 3.05 -12.82 2.85
N SER A 159 3.18 -11.94 1.86
CA SER A 159 3.28 -12.35 0.46
C SER A 159 4.39 -13.37 0.22
N LYS A 160 5.55 -13.22 0.86
CA LYS A 160 6.66 -14.19 0.74
C LYS A 160 6.31 -15.54 1.34
N MET A 161 5.68 -15.55 2.53
CA MET A 161 5.24 -16.77 3.19
C MET A 161 4.19 -17.51 2.35
N LEU A 162 3.23 -16.79 1.74
CA LEU A 162 2.22 -17.39 0.86
C LEU A 162 2.85 -18.00 -0.40
N LEU A 163 3.88 -17.36 -0.98
CA LEU A 163 4.65 -17.96 -2.08
C LEU A 163 5.38 -19.22 -1.64
N ASP A 164 6.04 -19.20 -0.48
CA ASP A 164 6.75 -20.37 0.03
C ASP A 164 5.77 -21.53 0.31
N GLN A 165 4.58 -21.25 0.84
CA GLN A 165 3.52 -22.24 1.00
C GLN A 165 3.00 -22.77 -0.35
N PHE A 166 2.84 -21.89 -1.35
CA PHE A 166 2.43 -22.28 -2.69
C PHE A 166 3.39 -23.30 -3.33
N PHE A 167 4.69 -23.15 -3.10
CA PHE A 167 5.74 -24.02 -3.62
C PHE A 167 6.22 -25.09 -2.63
N ASP A 168 5.43 -25.44 -1.59
CA ASP A 168 5.75 -26.45 -0.57
C ASP A 168 7.13 -26.24 0.07
N GLY A 169 7.53 -24.98 0.31
CA GLY A 169 8.81 -24.61 0.88
C GLY A 169 10.00 -24.72 -0.09
N SER A 170 9.77 -25.00 -1.37
CA SER A 170 10.83 -24.93 -2.38
C SER A 170 11.24 -23.48 -2.61
N SER A 171 12.51 -23.19 -2.36
CA SER A 171 13.04 -21.83 -2.39
C SER A 171 13.02 -21.24 -3.80
N LEU A 172 12.29 -20.14 -3.96
CA LEU A 172 12.44 -19.23 -5.10
C LEU A 172 13.65 -18.33 -4.80
N LYS A 173 14.74 -18.49 -5.57
CA LYS A 173 16.07 -17.93 -5.24
C LYS A 173 16.16 -16.43 -5.50
N ASN A 174 15.41 -15.95 -6.50
CA ASN A 174 15.55 -14.59 -7.02
C ASN A 174 14.36 -13.68 -6.67
N ILE A 175 13.35 -14.19 -5.92
CA ILE A 175 12.22 -13.39 -5.44
C ILE A 175 12.48 -12.93 -4.02
N ILE A 176 12.57 -11.62 -3.86
CA ILE A 176 12.92 -10.98 -2.59
C ILE A 176 11.72 -10.33 -1.92
N GLN A 177 11.76 -10.22 -0.59
CA GLN A 177 10.78 -9.45 0.16
C GLN A 177 11.34 -8.07 0.45
N ILE A 178 10.54 -7.03 0.18
CA ILE A 178 10.86 -5.64 0.49
C ILE A 178 9.77 -5.01 1.35
N PRO A 179 10.07 -3.95 2.09
CA PRO A 179 9.05 -3.11 2.71
C PRO A 179 8.11 -2.52 1.65
N ASP A 180 6.84 -2.33 2.01
CA ASP A 180 5.89 -1.61 1.17
C ASP A 180 6.38 -0.19 0.89
N GLY A 181 6.32 0.25 -0.38
CA GLY A 181 6.78 1.58 -0.80
C GLY A 181 6.10 2.73 -0.07
N GLY A 182 4.86 2.54 0.41
CA GLY A 182 4.13 3.53 1.17
C GLY A 182 4.84 4.03 2.44
N PHE A 183 5.76 3.24 3.01
CA PHE A 183 6.60 3.70 4.13
C PHE A 183 7.57 4.82 3.75
N PHE A 184 7.81 5.03 2.46
CA PHE A 184 8.75 6.03 1.93
C PHE A 184 8.03 7.12 1.14
N THR A 185 6.70 7.18 1.26
CA THR A 185 5.90 8.23 0.63
C THR A 185 6.24 9.60 1.21
N SER A 186 5.94 10.64 0.45
CA SER A 186 6.08 12.04 0.88
C SER A 186 4.72 12.69 0.98
N ALA A 187 4.61 13.69 1.85
CA ALA A 187 3.48 14.59 1.92
C ALA A 187 3.81 15.87 1.15
N GLY A 188 2.79 16.46 0.53
CA GLY A 188 2.85 17.85 0.10
C GLY A 188 2.59 18.83 1.25
N GLU A 189 2.53 20.11 0.94
CA GLU A 189 2.10 21.16 1.87
C GLU A 189 0.73 21.67 1.41
N TYR A 190 -0.32 21.27 2.12
CA TYR A 190 -1.69 21.58 1.76
C TYR A 190 -2.41 22.34 2.89
N ARG A 191 -3.35 23.20 2.50
CA ARG A 191 -4.35 23.71 3.43
C ARG A 191 -5.50 22.72 3.50
N HIS A 192 -5.83 22.30 4.72
CA HIS A 192 -6.91 21.36 5.02
C HIS A 192 -8.07 22.10 5.70
N PRO A 193 -9.11 22.50 4.96
CA PRO A 193 -10.26 23.15 5.56
C PRO A 193 -11.04 22.23 6.52
N GLU A 194 -10.85 20.91 6.41
CA GLU A 194 -11.42 19.91 7.31
C GLU A 194 -10.67 19.77 8.64
N ILE A 195 -9.51 20.40 8.80
CA ILE A 195 -8.72 20.41 10.04
C ILE A 195 -8.87 21.78 10.74
N PRO A 196 -9.54 21.85 11.90
CA PRO A 196 -9.57 23.08 12.71
C PRO A 196 -8.21 23.37 13.35
N ASP A 197 -7.81 24.65 13.35
CA ASP A 197 -6.48 25.08 13.86
C ASP A 197 -6.35 24.95 15.40
N ASP A 198 -7.48 24.94 16.13
CA ASP A 198 -7.53 24.97 17.59
C ASP A 198 -7.84 23.62 18.26
N LYS A 199 -7.84 22.53 17.47
CA LYS A 199 -8.26 21.21 17.94
C LYS A 199 -7.14 20.17 17.87
N THR A 200 -7.24 19.15 18.71
CA THR A 200 -6.43 17.93 18.60
C THR A 200 -7.10 17.00 17.57
N VAL A 201 -6.49 16.88 16.40
CA VAL A 201 -7.07 16.16 15.26
C VAL A 201 -6.72 14.69 15.31
N ILE A 202 -7.73 13.84 15.15
CA ILE A 202 -7.63 12.38 15.05
C ILE A 202 -8.09 11.97 13.64
N ALA A 203 -7.19 11.42 12.85
CA ALA A 203 -7.55 10.88 11.54
C ALA A 203 -8.15 9.47 11.70
N ILE A 204 -9.30 9.23 11.09
CA ILE A 204 -9.98 7.93 11.13
C ILE A 204 -10.15 7.38 9.73
N ASN A 205 -9.76 6.13 9.53
CA ASN A 205 -10.13 5.38 8.34
C ASN A 205 -10.98 4.16 8.73
N THR A 206 -12.20 4.07 8.22
CA THR A 206 -13.13 2.95 8.41
C THR A 206 -13.52 2.34 7.07
N VAL A 207 -13.89 1.04 7.07
CA VAL A 207 -14.09 0.25 5.86
C VAL A 207 -15.34 -0.60 5.90
N ARG A 208 -15.92 -0.87 4.71
CA ARG A 208 -17.10 -1.74 4.55
C ARG A 208 -16.89 -2.85 3.49
N ASP A 209 -15.89 -2.72 2.63
CA ASP A 209 -15.60 -3.70 1.60
C ASP A 209 -15.22 -5.09 2.18
N ARG A 210 -15.35 -6.15 1.38
CA ARG A 210 -15.02 -7.52 1.76
C ARG A 210 -15.77 -7.97 3.03
N MET A 211 -17.07 -7.80 3.04
CA MET A 211 -17.93 -8.01 4.22
C MET A 211 -17.69 -9.38 4.90
N GLU A 212 -17.67 -10.45 4.11
CA GLU A 212 -17.46 -11.82 4.62
C GLU A 212 -16.07 -12.02 5.22
N ASP A 213 -15.03 -11.47 4.56
CA ASP A 213 -13.65 -11.64 5.00
C ASP A 213 -13.30 -10.84 6.26
N ARG A 214 -13.92 -9.64 6.41
CA ARG A 214 -13.61 -8.72 7.50
C ARG A 214 -14.49 -8.92 8.72
N TRP A 215 -15.77 -9.17 8.47
CA TRP A 215 -16.81 -9.10 9.50
C TRP A 215 -17.50 -10.46 9.72
N GLY A 216 -17.40 -11.38 8.75
CA GLY A 216 -18.14 -12.63 8.73
C GLY A 216 -19.61 -12.42 8.31
N ASP A 217 -20.30 -11.44 8.89
CA ASP A 217 -21.68 -11.11 8.59
C ASP A 217 -22.00 -9.62 8.79
N LYS A 218 -23.22 -9.23 8.41
CA LYS A 218 -23.70 -7.85 8.52
C LYS A 218 -23.96 -7.44 9.97
N GLU A 219 -24.31 -8.37 10.84
CA GLU A 219 -24.61 -8.08 12.26
C GLU A 219 -23.33 -7.68 13.00
N SER A 220 -22.25 -8.40 12.79
CA SER A 220 -20.91 -8.07 13.32
C SER A 220 -20.42 -6.71 12.83
N TYR A 221 -20.66 -6.36 11.57
CA TYR A 221 -20.37 -5.04 11.04
C TYR A 221 -21.22 -3.94 11.72
N ASN A 222 -22.52 -4.17 11.90
CA ASN A 222 -23.39 -3.20 12.57
C ASN A 222 -22.99 -3.02 14.04
N GLN A 223 -22.60 -4.09 14.73
CA GLN A 223 -22.08 -4.02 16.08
C GLN A 223 -20.80 -3.17 16.14
N TYR A 224 -19.88 -3.37 15.20
CA TYR A 224 -18.71 -2.50 15.08
C TYR A 224 -19.09 -1.03 14.90
N CYS A 225 -20.02 -0.70 14.00
CA CYS A 225 -20.45 0.69 13.77
C CYS A 225 -21.00 1.32 15.06
N ASN A 226 -21.79 0.58 15.83
CA ASN A 226 -22.33 1.05 17.10
C ASN A 226 -21.24 1.25 18.16
N GLU A 227 -20.36 0.28 18.34
CA GLU A 227 -19.25 0.39 19.32
C GLU A 227 -18.27 1.52 18.95
N PHE A 228 -18.01 1.70 17.66
CA PHE A 228 -17.12 2.77 17.19
C PHE A 228 -17.75 4.15 17.34
N SER A 229 -19.06 4.28 17.11
CA SER A 229 -19.78 5.53 17.39
C SER A 229 -19.80 5.87 18.89
N LEU A 230 -19.99 4.86 19.75
CA LEU A 230 -19.88 5.04 21.21
C LEU A 230 -18.48 5.48 21.64
N PHE A 231 -17.43 4.95 21.01
CA PHE A 231 -16.05 5.42 21.23
C PHE A 231 -15.92 6.92 20.89
N ILE A 232 -16.39 7.34 19.71
CA ILE A 232 -16.32 8.75 19.27
C ILE A 232 -17.09 9.67 20.23
N ASP A 233 -18.33 9.33 20.56
CA ASP A 233 -19.16 10.13 21.48
C ASP A 233 -18.53 10.25 22.87
N LYS A 234 -17.99 9.15 23.39
CA LYS A 234 -17.26 9.13 24.65
C LYS A 234 -16.02 10.03 24.61
N ALA A 235 -15.22 9.89 23.56
CA ALA A 235 -13.99 10.65 23.40
C ALA A 235 -14.25 12.16 23.36
N ILE A 236 -15.24 12.60 22.59
CA ILE A 236 -15.65 14.00 22.50
C ILE A 236 -16.23 14.49 23.84
N SER A 237 -17.09 13.69 24.49
CA SER A 237 -17.69 14.06 25.77
C SER A 237 -16.66 14.28 26.89
N ARG A 238 -15.62 13.43 26.92
CA ARG A 238 -14.54 13.50 27.92
C ARG A 238 -13.46 14.53 27.55
N ASN A 239 -13.26 14.77 26.27
CA ASN A 239 -12.29 15.75 25.75
C ASN A 239 -12.87 16.52 24.55
N PRO A 240 -13.61 17.63 24.78
CA PRO A 240 -14.23 18.43 23.73
C PRO A 240 -13.25 19.11 22.78
N ASN A 241 -11.95 19.07 23.09
CA ASN A 241 -10.89 19.57 22.20
C ASN A 241 -10.54 18.58 21.08
N LEU A 242 -11.00 17.33 21.13
CA LEU A 242 -10.80 16.39 20.05
C LEU A 242 -11.64 16.74 18.83
N HIS A 243 -11.06 16.55 17.65
CA HIS A 243 -11.74 16.65 16.37
C HIS A 243 -11.39 15.43 15.51
N PHE A 244 -12.40 14.73 15.03
CA PHE A 244 -12.23 13.53 14.22
C PHE A 244 -12.37 13.86 12.74
N VAL A 245 -11.37 13.47 11.94
CA VAL A 245 -11.41 13.62 10.47
C VAL A 245 -11.46 12.23 9.85
N PHE A 246 -12.56 11.90 9.18
CA PHE A 246 -12.66 10.66 8.43
C PHE A 246 -11.94 10.77 7.09
N VAL A 247 -11.08 9.78 6.79
CA VAL A 247 -10.21 9.78 5.62
C VAL A 247 -10.56 8.60 4.70
N PRO A 248 -11.39 8.80 3.66
CA PRO A 248 -11.75 7.75 2.73
C PRO A 248 -10.60 7.49 1.75
N HIS A 249 -10.22 6.23 1.56
CA HIS A 249 -9.20 5.81 0.60
C HIS A 249 -9.78 5.31 -0.72
N ILE A 250 -10.96 4.68 -0.66
CA ILE A 250 -11.70 4.19 -1.84
C ILE A 250 -13.19 4.54 -1.72
N PRO A 251 -13.98 4.46 -2.81
CA PRO A 251 -15.40 4.86 -2.79
C PRO A 251 -16.25 4.17 -1.72
N SER A 252 -16.00 2.89 -1.43
CA SER A 252 -16.76 2.13 -0.43
C SER A 252 -16.54 2.62 1.00
N ASP A 253 -15.47 3.37 1.27
CA ASP A 253 -15.20 3.95 2.60
C ASP A 253 -16.21 5.05 2.93
N LEU A 254 -16.69 5.80 1.92
CA LEU A 254 -17.74 6.81 2.12
C LEU A 254 -19.00 6.19 2.72
N GLN A 255 -19.33 4.95 2.33
CA GLN A 255 -20.47 4.25 2.89
C GLN A 255 -20.21 3.79 4.33
N ALA A 256 -19.01 3.30 4.64
CA ALA A 256 -18.63 2.98 6.01
C ALA A 256 -18.68 4.20 6.93
N ILE A 257 -18.19 5.34 6.45
CA ILE A 257 -18.24 6.61 7.15
C ILE A 257 -19.72 6.99 7.45
N SER A 258 -20.58 6.93 6.42
CA SER A 258 -22.02 7.22 6.61
C SER A 258 -22.66 6.28 7.64
N ASP A 259 -22.35 4.98 7.61
CA ASP A 259 -22.90 3.99 8.55
C ASP A 259 -22.48 4.30 10.00
N VAL A 260 -21.23 4.68 10.25
CA VAL A 260 -20.74 5.08 11.58
C VAL A 260 -21.41 6.41 12.02
N LEU A 261 -21.45 7.42 11.16
CA LEU A 261 -21.99 8.73 11.49
C LEU A 261 -23.50 8.70 11.80
N ASN A 262 -24.24 7.76 11.21
CA ASN A 262 -25.66 7.56 11.52
C ASN A 262 -25.89 7.10 12.98
N ALA A 263 -24.87 6.56 13.64
CA ALA A 263 -24.95 6.10 15.02
C ALA A 263 -24.33 7.10 16.03
N VAL A 264 -23.52 8.06 15.57
CA VAL A 264 -22.92 9.12 16.40
C VAL A 264 -23.98 10.17 16.75
N GLN A 265 -23.90 10.74 17.95
CA GLN A 265 -24.83 11.83 18.38
C GLN A 265 -24.73 13.04 17.44
N ASP A 266 -25.86 13.56 17.00
CA ASP A 266 -25.96 14.69 16.06
C ASP A 266 -25.14 15.92 16.50
N TYR A 267 -25.17 16.24 17.80
CA TYR A 267 -24.39 17.33 18.37
C TYR A 267 -22.87 17.17 18.12
N ASN A 268 -22.33 15.95 18.30
CA ASN A 268 -20.92 15.64 18.10
C ASN A 268 -20.55 15.63 16.61
N CYS A 269 -21.43 15.08 15.76
CA CYS A 269 -21.25 15.12 14.30
C CYS A 269 -21.06 16.54 13.79
N ARG A 270 -21.88 17.48 14.26
CA ARG A 270 -21.87 18.86 13.75
C ARG A 270 -20.72 19.72 14.26
N ARG A 271 -20.06 19.35 15.33
CA ARG A 271 -19.07 20.21 15.99
C ARG A 271 -17.66 19.66 15.99
N ASN A 272 -17.51 18.34 15.98
CA ASN A 272 -16.24 17.70 16.23
C ASN A 272 -15.85 16.68 15.14
N ILE A 273 -16.60 16.62 14.04
CA ILE A 273 -16.33 15.65 12.97
C ILE A 273 -16.35 16.35 11.61
N THR A 274 -15.37 16.01 10.80
CA THR A 274 -15.31 16.37 9.38
C THR A 274 -14.93 15.14 8.54
N ILE A 275 -15.08 15.25 7.23
CA ILE A 275 -14.71 14.20 6.28
C ILE A 275 -13.75 14.81 5.28
N ALA A 276 -12.59 14.20 5.11
CA ALA A 276 -11.65 14.57 4.07
C ALA A 276 -12.24 14.23 2.68
N PRO A 277 -11.85 14.95 1.62
CA PRO A 277 -12.35 14.66 0.28
C PRO A 277 -11.92 13.26 -0.17
N TYR A 278 -12.83 12.52 -0.83
CA TYR A 278 -12.42 11.35 -1.58
C TYR A 278 -11.70 11.80 -2.87
N LEU A 279 -10.49 11.33 -3.05
CA LEU A 279 -9.64 11.73 -4.16
C LEU A 279 -9.45 10.54 -5.12
N ASN A 280 -9.59 10.78 -6.41
CA ASN A 280 -9.48 9.76 -7.44
C ASN A 280 -8.15 9.79 -8.22
N GLY A 281 -7.16 10.51 -7.74
CA GLY A 281 -5.77 10.36 -8.12
C GLY A 281 -5.22 11.33 -9.17
N ILE A 282 -5.97 11.73 -10.19
CA ILE A 282 -5.40 12.55 -11.28
C ILE A 282 -5.46 14.06 -10.98
N ALA A 283 -6.57 14.53 -10.44
CA ALA A 283 -6.81 15.95 -10.20
C ALA A 283 -6.28 16.45 -8.86
N THR A 284 -6.10 15.54 -7.90
CA THR A 284 -5.61 15.87 -6.56
C THR A 284 -4.64 14.78 -6.11
N PRO A 285 -3.39 15.14 -5.84
CA PRO A 285 -2.37 14.18 -5.45
C PRO A 285 -2.77 13.42 -4.18
N GLY A 286 -2.48 12.12 -4.13
CA GLY A 286 -2.64 11.31 -2.91
C GLY A 286 -1.89 11.88 -1.72
N GLU A 287 -0.85 12.64 -1.96
CA GLU A 287 -0.07 13.43 -1.00
C GLU A 287 -0.93 14.37 -0.14
N TYR A 288 -2.10 14.82 -0.63
CA TYR A 288 -3.05 15.60 0.17
C TYR A 288 -3.50 14.82 1.42
N LEU A 289 -3.94 13.57 1.26
CA LEU A 289 -4.36 12.75 2.41
C LEU A 289 -3.17 12.28 3.25
N VAL A 290 -2.00 12.09 2.64
CA VAL A 290 -0.76 11.81 3.38
C VAL A 290 -0.38 13.01 4.26
N ASP A 291 -0.51 14.25 3.76
CA ASP A 291 -0.30 15.47 4.53
C ASP A 291 -1.32 15.62 5.69
N LEU A 292 -2.57 15.21 5.47
CA LEU A 292 -3.58 15.17 6.52
C LEU A 292 -3.15 14.22 7.67
N TYR A 293 -2.67 13.02 7.36
CA TYR A 293 -2.13 12.12 8.38
C TYR A 293 -0.95 12.76 9.13
N ARG A 294 -0.02 13.43 8.43
CA ARG A 294 1.11 14.16 9.03
C ARG A 294 0.67 15.23 10.04
N LYS A 295 -0.43 15.90 9.76
CA LYS A 295 -1.00 16.96 10.60
C LYS A 295 -1.88 16.45 11.73
N SER A 296 -2.20 15.17 11.76
CA SER A 296 -3.01 14.55 12.81
C SER A 296 -2.16 14.21 14.05
N ALA A 297 -2.79 14.25 15.23
CA ALA A 297 -2.15 13.84 16.48
C ALA A 297 -2.00 12.32 16.58
N VAL A 298 -3.05 11.59 16.13
CA VAL A 298 -3.11 10.13 16.08
C VAL A 298 -3.90 9.73 14.82
N ALA A 299 -3.62 8.57 14.26
CA ALA A 299 -4.39 7.96 13.19
C ALA A 299 -4.92 6.57 13.60
N ASP A 300 -6.23 6.39 13.48
CA ASP A 300 -6.91 5.09 13.67
C ASP A 300 -7.19 4.49 12.30
N GLY A 301 -6.44 3.46 11.91
CA GLY A 301 -6.45 2.94 10.55
C GLY A 301 -6.99 1.52 10.42
N MET A 302 -8.02 1.32 9.59
CA MET A 302 -8.52 0.00 9.21
C MET A 302 -7.98 -0.48 7.86
N ARG A 303 -7.54 0.43 6.97
CA ARG A 303 -6.87 0.05 5.73
C ARG A 303 -5.39 -0.17 5.97
N TYR A 304 -4.82 -1.07 5.18
CA TYR A 304 -3.39 -1.35 5.20
C TYR A 304 -2.56 -0.06 5.07
N HIS A 305 -2.85 0.75 4.05
CA HIS A 305 -2.10 1.96 3.78
C HIS A 305 -2.48 3.16 4.65
N SER A 306 -3.63 3.19 5.33
CA SER A 306 -3.88 4.25 6.31
C SER A 306 -2.87 4.16 7.46
N ASN A 307 -2.51 2.94 7.87
CA ASN A 307 -1.47 2.70 8.86
C ASN A 307 -0.07 3.03 8.32
N ILE A 308 0.27 2.53 7.13
CA ILE A 308 1.59 2.74 6.53
C ILE A 308 1.86 4.22 6.27
N CYS A 309 0.92 4.96 5.67
CA CYS A 309 1.07 6.39 5.40
C CYS A 309 1.23 7.20 6.69
N SER A 310 0.49 6.84 7.74
CA SER A 310 0.62 7.50 9.05
C SER A 310 1.98 7.21 9.68
N ILE A 311 2.46 5.97 9.64
CA ILE A 311 3.80 5.61 10.13
C ILE A 311 4.88 6.34 9.32
N ALA A 312 4.74 6.41 7.98
CA ALA A 312 5.65 7.13 7.11
C ALA A 312 5.76 8.62 7.47
N MET A 313 4.66 9.22 7.90
CA MET A 313 4.60 10.61 8.38
C MET A 313 4.96 10.75 9.87
N HIS A 314 5.40 9.68 10.49
CA HIS A 314 5.74 9.58 11.91
C HIS A 314 4.55 9.82 12.86
N THR A 315 3.33 9.83 12.36
CA THR A 315 2.11 9.99 13.15
C THR A 315 1.84 8.73 13.96
N PRO A 316 1.58 8.83 15.28
CA PRO A 316 1.16 7.70 16.09
C PRO A 316 -0.04 6.97 15.48
N THR A 317 0.00 5.64 15.42
CA THR A 317 -1.05 4.83 14.80
C THR A 317 -1.68 3.85 15.77
N ILE A 318 -2.99 3.65 15.63
CA ILE A 318 -3.75 2.54 16.19
C ILE A 318 -4.26 1.71 15.02
N GLY A 319 -3.76 0.49 14.88
CA GLY A 319 -4.15 -0.41 13.78
C GLY A 319 -5.40 -1.18 14.14
N ILE A 320 -6.57 -0.80 13.62
CA ILE A 320 -7.81 -1.53 13.84
C ILE A 320 -7.88 -2.72 12.90
N VAL A 321 -7.80 -3.93 13.47
CA VAL A 321 -7.62 -5.16 12.70
C VAL A 321 -8.94 -5.79 12.32
N THR A 322 -9.11 -6.01 11.02
CA THR A 322 -10.21 -6.79 10.44
C THR A 322 -9.71 -7.85 9.45
N LEU A 323 -8.44 -7.82 9.06
CA LEU A 323 -7.83 -8.79 8.14
C LEU A 323 -6.49 -9.27 8.67
N LYS A 324 -6.19 -10.55 8.43
CA LYS A 324 -4.92 -11.17 8.85
C LYS A 324 -3.69 -10.41 8.36
N LYS A 325 -3.69 -9.90 7.14
CA LYS A 325 -2.57 -9.13 6.58
C LYS A 325 -2.19 -7.87 7.37
N HIS A 326 -3.12 -7.29 8.14
CA HIS A 326 -2.82 -6.16 9.03
C HIS A 326 -2.04 -6.62 10.25
N VAL A 327 -2.41 -7.79 10.82
CA VAL A 327 -1.66 -8.41 11.92
C VAL A 327 -0.23 -8.68 11.47
N GLU A 328 -0.07 -9.26 10.30
CA GLU A 328 1.24 -9.64 9.77
C GLU A 328 2.10 -8.40 9.43
N LEU A 329 1.48 -7.32 8.93
CA LEU A 329 2.19 -6.06 8.77
C LEU A 329 2.83 -5.61 10.08
N TYR A 330 2.02 -5.47 11.12
CA TYR A 330 2.50 -4.98 12.41
C TYR A 330 3.51 -5.91 13.07
N ARG A 331 3.33 -7.23 12.92
CA ARG A 331 4.31 -8.24 13.36
C ARG A 331 5.64 -8.10 12.61
N ASN A 332 5.59 -7.96 11.28
CA ASN A 332 6.78 -7.81 10.45
C ASN A 332 7.58 -6.53 10.74
N ILE A 333 6.91 -5.48 11.21
CA ILE A 333 7.56 -4.24 11.62
C ILE A 333 7.86 -4.16 13.12
N GLY A 334 7.46 -5.15 13.90
CA GLY A 334 7.72 -5.22 15.35
C GLY A 334 6.91 -4.22 16.18
N MET A 335 5.66 -3.97 15.79
CA MET A 335 4.74 -3.04 16.44
C MET A 335 3.38 -3.67 16.79
N ASP A 336 3.40 -4.95 17.20
CA ASP A 336 2.18 -5.71 17.55
C ASP A 336 1.36 -5.03 18.66
N ASP A 337 2.00 -4.30 19.54
CA ASP A 337 1.38 -3.54 20.63
C ASP A 337 0.45 -2.41 20.16
N ARG A 338 0.50 -2.03 18.88
CA ARG A 338 -0.37 -1.02 18.28
C ARG A 338 -1.62 -1.58 17.62
N LEU A 339 -1.76 -2.90 17.59
CA LEU A 339 -2.95 -3.57 17.07
C LEU A 339 -4.11 -3.48 18.04
N PHE A 340 -5.30 -3.26 17.47
CA PHE A 340 -6.55 -3.27 18.18
C PHE A 340 -7.60 -4.12 17.46
N ASN A 341 -8.12 -5.14 18.14
CA ASN A 341 -9.09 -6.05 17.52
C ASN A 341 -10.51 -5.51 17.66
N VAL A 342 -11.27 -5.47 16.58
CA VAL A 342 -12.68 -5.03 16.58
C VAL A 342 -13.59 -5.91 17.44
N ASN A 343 -13.21 -7.17 17.70
CA ASN A 343 -13.97 -8.13 18.51
C ASN A 343 -13.60 -8.09 20.00
N GLU A 344 -12.82 -7.08 20.42
CA GLU A 344 -12.48 -6.92 21.83
C GLU A 344 -13.71 -6.60 22.70
N ASN A 345 -13.84 -7.29 23.83
CA ASN A 345 -14.85 -6.92 24.82
C ASN A 345 -14.60 -5.49 25.32
N SER A 346 -15.66 -4.67 25.41
CA SER A 346 -15.57 -3.25 25.78
C SER A 346 -14.71 -2.45 24.78
N PHE A 347 -14.88 -2.74 23.48
CA PHE A 347 -14.11 -2.13 22.39
C PHE A 347 -14.06 -0.59 22.50
N SER A 348 -15.21 0.07 22.68
CA SER A 348 -15.30 1.54 22.76
C SER A 348 -14.48 2.13 23.92
N GLU A 349 -14.48 1.50 25.11
CA GLU A 349 -13.71 1.98 26.28
C GLU A 349 -12.22 1.80 26.07
N LYS A 350 -11.80 0.60 25.67
CA LYS A 350 -10.39 0.27 25.46
C LYS A 350 -9.77 1.08 24.33
N LEU A 351 -10.53 1.33 23.24
CA LEU A 351 -10.05 2.18 22.15
C LEU A 351 -9.88 3.62 22.61
N TYR A 352 -10.80 4.13 23.45
CA TYR A 352 -10.64 5.44 24.07
C TYR A 352 -9.39 5.51 24.95
N GLU A 353 -9.15 4.54 25.82
CA GLU A 353 -7.94 4.48 26.64
C GLU A 353 -6.67 4.46 25.78
N ARG A 354 -6.67 3.68 24.71
CA ARG A 354 -5.56 3.61 23.76
C ARG A 354 -5.35 4.95 23.05
N LEU A 355 -6.41 5.62 22.62
CA LEU A 355 -6.32 6.94 22.00
C LEU A 355 -5.68 7.96 22.92
N ILE A 356 -6.17 8.06 24.17
CA ILE A 356 -5.63 9.02 25.15
C ILE A 356 -4.15 8.71 25.43
N TRP A 357 -3.83 7.43 25.67
CA TRP A 357 -2.44 7.03 25.86
C TRP A 357 -1.56 7.41 24.65
N SER A 358 -2.05 7.24 23.44
CA SER A 358 -1.32 7.58 22.22
C SER A 358 -1.08 9.09 22.07
N ILE A 359 -2.04 9.92 22.50
CA ILE A 359 -1.90 11.37 22.52
C ILE A 359 -0.86 11.79 23.56
N GLU A 360 -0.94 11.23 24.77
CA GLU A 360 0.00 11.53 25.88
C GLU A 360 1.43 11.08 25.60
N ASN A 361 1.60 10.01 24.82
CA ASN A 361 2.91 9.47 24.44
C ASN A 361 3.31 9.80 22.98
N ARG A 362 2.75 10.88 22.41
CA ARG A 362 2.92 11.23 21.01
C ARG A 362 4.40 11.33 20.59
N ASP A 363 5.21 12.01 21.35
CA ASP A 363 6.62 12.24 21.02
C ASP A 363 7.40 10.92 20.96
N LEU A 364 7.19 10.02 21.92
CA LEU A 364 7.79 8.69 21.95
C LEU A 364 7.38 7.87 20.71
N LEU A 365 6.07 7.85 20.40
CA LEU A 365 5.54 7.10 19.27
C LEU A 365 6.02 7.66 17.92
N THR A 366 6.16 8.99 17.82
CA THR A 366 6.73 9.67 16.66
C THR A 366 8.18 9.28 16.44
N GLU A 367 9.00 9.27 17.50
CA GLU A 367 10.39 8.84 17.41
C GLU A 367 10.53 7.36 17.01
N GLN A 368 9.69 6.48 17.58
CA GLN A 368 9.66 5.06 17.21
C GLN A 368 9.31 4.88 15.72
N ASN A 369 8.32 5.62 15.19
CA ASN A 369 7.98 5.58 13.77
C ASN A 369 9.15 6.05 12.90
N ALA A 370 9.78 7.16 13.25
CA ALA A 370 10.93 7.70 12.52
C ALA A 370 12.12 6.71 12.49
N LEU A 371 12.37 6.03 13.61
CA LEU A 371 13.39 4.99 13.68
C LEU A 371 13.05 3.78 12.82
N LEU A 372 11.78 3.35 12.85
CA LEU A 372 11.30 2.25 12.03
C LEU A 372 11.47 2.55 10.54
N VAL A 373 10.98 3.71 10.06
CA VAL A 373 11.07 4.11 8.65
C VAL A 373 12.52 4.07 8.17
N ARG A 374 13.45 4.62 8.96
CA ARG A 374 14.90 4.54 8.65
C ARG A 374 15.42 3.11 8.56
N LYS A 375 14.99 2.20 9.46
CA LYS A 375 15.38 0.79 9.41
C LYS A 375 14.83 0.08 8.18
N LEU A 376 13.58 0.38 7.79
CA LEU A 376 12.95 -0.18 6.60
C LEU A 376 13.64 0.33 5.32
N GLU A 377 14.00 1.60 5.29
CA GLU A 377 14.78 2.18 4.19
C GLU A 377 16.12 1.47 4.01
N GLN A 378 16.88 1.27 5.10
CA GLN A 378 18.14 0.54 5.06
C GLN A 378 17.98 -0.88 4.50
N LYS A 379 16.90 -1.58 4.87
CA LYS A 379 16.59 -2.91 4.32
C LYS A 379 16.25 -2.88 2.81
N SER A 380 15.86 -1.73 2.28
CA SER A 380 15.49 -1.58 0.88
C SER A 380 16.69 -1.26 -0.03
N VAL A 381 17.83 -0.81 0.50
CA VAL A 381 19.00 -0.35 -0.28
C VAL A 381 19.45 -1.42 -1.28
N GLU A 382 19.67 -2.66 -0.82
CA GLU A 382 20.11 -3.77 -1.68
C GLU A 382 19.15 -4.01 -2.88
N TYR A 383 17.86 -3.78 -2.69
CA TYR A 383 16.88 -3.90 -3.77
C TYR A 383 17.11 -2.86 -4.87
N TYR A 384 17.34 -1.60 -4.48
CA TYR A 384 17.59 -0.52 -5.43
C TYR A 384 18.96 -0.66 -6.10
N GLU A 385 19.97 -1.18 -5.40
CA GLU A 385 21.26 -1.56 -6.00
C GLU A 385 21.09 -2.65 -7.07
N LYS A 386 20.22 -3.64 -6.85
CA LYS A 386 19.86 -4.64 -7.87
C LYS A 386 19.13 -4.02 -9.07
N ILE A 387 18.28 -3.01 -8.86
CA ILE A 387 17.69 -2.26 -9.99
C ILE A 387 18.78 -1.55 -10.78
N ALA A 388 19.72 -0.88 -10.13
CA ALA A 388 20.85 -0.22 -10.80
C ALA A 388 21.71 -1.23 -11.58
N GLN A 389 22.00 -2.40 -10.99
CA GLN A 389 22.72 -3.47 -11.68
C GLN A 389 21.98 -4.00 -12.92
N LEU A 390 20.65 -4.10 -12.84
CA LEU A 390 19.81 -4.56 -13.94
C LEU A 390 19.80 -3.54 -15.10
N LEU A 391 19.81 -2.24 -14.77
CA LEU A 391 19.82 -1.15 -15.75
C LEU A 391 21.18 -0.93 -16.40
N TYR A 392 22.24 -0.91 -15.59
CA TYR A 392 23.57 -0.47 -16.05
C TYR A 392 24.57 -1.62 -16.25
N GLY A 393 24.17 -2.86 -15.97
CA GLY A 393 25.09 -3.98 -15.86
C GLY A 393 25.84 -3.96 -14.53
N LYS A 394 26.77 -4.92 -14.31
CA LYS A 394 27.55 -4.92 -13.08
C LYS A 394 28.31 -3.59 -12.96
N VAL A 395 27.94 -2.81 -11.96
CA VAL A 395 28.78 -1.72 -11.49
C VAL A 395 30.06 -2.39 -10.97
N LEU A 396 31.19 -2.06 -11.60
CA LEU A 396 32.51 -2.55 -11.24
C LEU A 396 32.93 -2.09 -9.84
#